data_41f7e344cf72157509ce71ce22010f20
#
_entry.id   41f7e344cf72157509ce71ce22010f20
#
_cell.length_a   1.000
_cell.length_b   1.000
_cell.length_c   1.000
_cell.angle_alpha   90.00
_cell.angle_beta   90.00
_cell.angle_gamma   90.00
#
_symmetry.space_group_name_H-M   'P 1'
#
loop_
_entity.id
_entity.type
_entity.pdbx_description
1 polymer ?
#
loop_
_entity_poly.entity_id
_entity_poly.type
_entity_poly.pdbx_seq_one_letter_code
_entity_poly.pdbx_strand_id
1 'polypeptide(L)'
;MGRIVVDVMLKPEILDPQGQAVAGALPRLGIDGFTDVRQGKRFVLTVDGEVDAAALANARRAAETLLSNPVIEDVVSVHDEADEYAAPAEPEAAVVADALKDQAM
;
A
#
# COMPACT_ATOMS: atom_id res chain seq x y z
N MET A 1 -6.12 -14.03 -15.95
CA MET A 1 -6.73 -13.79 -14.63
C MET A 1 -6.30 -12.45 -14.08
N GLY A 2 -7.23 -11.70 -13.57
CA GLY A 2 -6.92 -10.41 -12.99
C GLY A 2 -6.73 -10.48 -11.49
N ARG A 3 -6.14 -9.45 -10.93
CA ARG A 3 -5.99 -9.32 -9.49
C ARG A 3 -6.42 -7.93 -9.06
N ILE A 4 -7.11 -7.89 -7.91
CA ILE A 4 -7.54 -6.65 -7.29
C ILE A 4 -6.75 -6.48 -6.01
N VAL A 5 -6.23 -5.29 -5.79
CA VAL A 5 -5.46 -4.96 -4.60
C VAL A 5 -6.34 -4.16 -3.65
N VAL A 6 -6.35 -4.57 -2.39
CA VAL A 6 -7.01 -3.85 -1.31
C VAL A 6 -5.94 -3.44 -0.30
N ASP A 7 -5.81 -2.15 -0.07
CA ASP A 7 -4.88 -1.62 0.92
C ASP A 7 -5.66 -1.09 2.12
N VAL A 8 -5.23 -1.48 3.31
CA VAL A 8 -5.88 -1.15 4.57
C VAL A 8 -4.84 -0.57 5.52
N MET A 9 -5.17 0.53 6.16
CA MET A 9 -4.30 1.18 7.13
C MET A 9 -5.05 1.40 8.44
N LEU A 10 -4.34 1.39 9.55
CA LEU A 10 -4.92 1.85 10.80
C LEU A 10 -5.32 3.33 10.66
N LYS A 11 -6.42 3.69 11.30
CA LYS A 11 -6.83 5.10 11.34
C LYS A 11 -5.71 5.92 11.98
N PRO A 12 -5.56 7.19 11.57
CA PRO A 12 -4.43 8.00 12.05
C PRO A 12 -4.38 8.13 13.57
N GLU A 13 -5.52 8.12 14.23
CA GLU A 13 -5.59 8.27 15.69
C GLU A 13 -5.29 6.98 16.45
N ILE A 14 -5.20 5.85 15.75
CA ILE A 14 -4.95 4.55 16.38
C ILE A 14 -3.44 4.32 16.46
N LEU A 15 -2.99 3.88 17.64
CA LEU A 15 -1.59 3.54 17.87
C LEU A 15 -1.18 2.38 16.94
N ASP A 16 0.00 2.50 16.37
CA ASP A 16 0.58 1.48 15.50
C ASP A 16 1.89 0.97 16.13
N PRO A 17 1.83 -0.05 16.98
CA PRO A 17 3.03 -0.53 17.67
C PRO A 17 4.12 -1.03 16.72
N GLN A 18 3.71 -1.66 15.61
CA GLN A 18 4.69 -2.17 14.66
C GLN A 18 5.37 -1.05 13.90
N GLY A 19 4.59 -0.05 13.48
CA GLY A 19 5.15 1.13 12.84
C GLY A 19 6.11 1.86 13.76
N GLN A 20 5.75 1.97 15.04
CA GLN A 20 6.62 2.61 16.03
C GLN A 20 7.91 1.82 16.22
N ALA A 21 7.83 0.50 16.24
CA ALA A 21 9.02 -0.34 16.37
C ALA A 21 9.96 -0.15 15.19
N VAL A 22 9.41 -0.08 13.99
CA VAL A 22 10.21 0.18 12.79
C VAL A 22 10.86 1.57 12.87
N ALA A 23 10.07 2.56 13.23
CA ALA A 23 10.58 3.94 13.33
C ALA A 23 11.74 4.01 14.33
N GLY A 24 11.64 3.29 15.45
CA GLY A 24 12.71 3.28 16.45
C GLY A 24 13.95 2.50 16.00
N ALA A 25 13.77 1.54 15.12
CA ALA A 25 14.90 0.73 14.65
C ALA A 25 15.73 1.42 13.57
N LEU A 26 15.10 2.27 12.78
CA LEU A 26 15.78 2.90 11.64
C LEU A 26 17.03 3.67 12.04
N PRO A 27 16.97 4.57 13.04
CA PRO A 27 18.21 5.27 13.45
C PRO A 27 19.31 4.34 13.93
N ARG A 28 18.95 3.23 14.57
CA ARG A 28 19.94 2.28 15.05
C ARG A 28 20.67 1.60 13.90
N LEU A 29 20.07 1.59 12.72
CA LEU A 29 20.69 1.05 11.53
C LEU A 29 21.38 2.12 10.70
N GLY A 30 21.44 3.34 11.22
CA GLY A 30 22.06 4.44 10.50
C GLY A 30 21.16 5.08 9.44
N ILE A 31 19.87 4.79 9.48
CA ILE A 31 18.92 5.30 8.51
C ILE A 31 18.13 6.41 9.16
N ASP A 32 18.46 7.66 8.81
CA ASP A 32 17.87 8.83 9.43
C ASP A 32 16.92 9.53 8.47
N GLY A 33 16.14 10.45 9.01
CA GLY A 33 15.28 11.28 8.18
C GLY A 33 13.82 10.89 8.22
N PHE A 34 13.47 9.82 8.94
CA PHE A 34 12.09 9.38 9.06
C PHE A 34 11.61 9.63 10.48
N THR A 35 10.54 10.40 10.61
CA THR A 35 10.00 10.77 11.91
C THR A 35 8.84 9.89 12.34
N ASP A 36 8.23 9.17 11.40
CA ASP A 36 7.08 8.33 11.69
C ASP A 36 7.02 7.21 10.65
N VAL A 37 6.52 6.06 11.09
CA VAL A 37 6.30 4.91 10.22
C VAL A 37 4.93 4.36 10.55
N ARG A 38 4.10 4.18 9.52
CA ARG A 38 2.79 3.56 9.66
C ARG A 38 2.77 2.29 8.83
N GLN A 39 2.29 1.20 9.41
CA GLN A 39 2.22 -0.08 8.75
C GLN A 39 0.78 -0.40 8.41
N GLY A 40 0.56 -0.99 7.26
CA GLY A 40 -0.76 -1.41 6.85
C GLY A 40 -0.75 -2.82 6.30
N LYS A 41 -1.86 -3.20 5.71
CA LYS A 41 -2.06 -4.53 5.12
C LYS A 41 -2.43 -4.38 3.66
N ARG A 42 -1.95 -5.31 2.85
CA ARG A 42 -2.36 -5.40 1.46
C ARG A 42 -2.90 -6.79 1.20
N PHE A 43 -4.10 -6.86 0.63
CA PHE A 43 -4.70 -8.09 0.16
C PHE A 43 -4.70 -8.10 -1.36
N VAL A 44 -4.39 -9.25 -1.93
CA VAL A 44 -4.45 -9.42 -3.38
C VAL A 44 -5.51 -10.47 -3.67
N LEU A 45 -6.57 -10.05 -4.33
CA LEU A 45 -7.72 -10.89 -4.64
C LEU A 45 -7.65 -11.29 -6.10
N THR A 46 -7.50 -12.58 -6.36
CA THR A 46 -7.45 -13.08 -7.73
C THR A 46 -8.87 -13.32 -8.22
N VAL A 47 -9.20 -12.77 -9.38
CA VAL A 47 -10.51 -12.97 -9.99
C VAL A 47 -10.41 -13.95 -11.14
N ASP A 48 -11.51 -14.66 -11.38
CA ASP A 48 -11.62 -15.54 -12.53
C ASP A 48 -12.02 -14.67 -13.71
N GLY A 49 -11.07 -14.41 -14.60
CA GLY A 49 -11.29 -13.56 -15.75
C GLY A 49 -10.70 -12.17 -15.53
N GLU A 50 -11.37 -11.18 -16.09
CA GLU A 50 -10.88 -9.81 -16.05
C GLU A 50 -11.47 -9.06 -14.88
N VAL A 51 -10.77 -8.03 -14.46
CA VAL A 51 -11.25 -7.13 -13.41
C VAL A 51 -12.24 -6.15 -14.04
N ASP A 52 -13.51 -6.28 -13.68
CA ASP A 52 -14.56 -5.38 -14.16
C ASP A 52 -15.16 -4.61 -12.99
N ALA A 53 -16.15 -3.77 -13.30
CA ALA A 53 -16.77 -2.94 -12.27
C ALA A 53 -17.44 -3.78 -11.19
N ALA A 54 -18.04 -4.91 -11.56
CA ALA A 54 -18.69 -5.77 -10.59
C ALA A 54 -17.67 -6.42 -9.66
N ALA A 55 -16.54 -6.85 -10.21
CA ALA A 55 -15.49 -7.44 -9.41
C ALA A 55 -14.92 -6.41 -8.42
N LEU A 56 -14.71 -5.17 -8.88
CA LEU A 56 -14.22 -4.11 -8.00
C LEU A 56 -15.23 -3.77 -6.89
N ALA A 57 -16.52 -3.75 -7.22
CA ALA A 57 -17.57 -3.51 -6.23
C ALA A 57 -17.59 -4.62 -5.17
N ASN A 58 -17.44 -5.87 -5.61
CA ASN A 58 -17.41 -6.99 -4.68
C ASN A 58 -16.16 -6.96 -3.82
N ALA A 59 -15.03 -6.57 -4.38
CA ALA A 59 -13.80 -6.42 -3.62
C ALA A 59 -13.94 -5.35 -2.54
N ARG A 60 -14.59 -4.23 -2.87
CA ARG A 60 -14.83 -3.18 -1.87
C ARG A 60 -15.74 -3.68 -0.76
N ARG A 61 -16.78 -4.41 -1.11
CA ARG A 61 -17.64 -5.00 -0.07
C ARG A 61 -16.86 -5.94 0.84
N ALA A 62 -16.03 -6.79 0.25
CA ALA A 62 -15.18 -7.68 1.04
C ALA A 62 -14.23 -6.89 1.92
N ALA A 63 -13.65 -5.84 1.39
CA ALA A 63 -12.72 -5.01 2.15
C ALA A 63 -13.38 -4.40 3.38
N GLU A 64 -14.60 -3.90 3.21
CA GLU A 64 -15.30 -3.22 4.29
C GLU A 64 -15.93 -4.16 5.30
N THR A 65 -16.27 -5.37 4.88
CA THR A 65 -16.98 -6.31 5.76
C THR A 65 -16.09 -7.38 6.37
N LEU A 66 -14.97 -7.69 5.74
CA LEU A 66 -14.14 -8.83 6.17
C LEU A 66 -12.67 -8.49 6.30
N LEU A 67 -12.12 -7.73 5.35
CA LEU A 67 -10.68 -7.54 5.27
C LEU A 67 -10.19 -6.41 6.17
N SER A 68 -11.08 -5.59 6.68
CA SER A 68 -10.72 -4.51 7.59
C SER A 68 -11.63 -4.53 8.80
N ASN A 69 -11.12 -3.94 9.89
CA ASN A 69 -11.93 -3.68 11.06
C ASN A 69 -12.28 -2.19 11.04
N PRO A 70 -13.52 -1.82 10.67
CA PRO A 70 -13.85 -0.41 10.43
C PRO A 70 -13.79 0.45 11.70
N VAL A 71 -13.71 -0.17 12.86
CA VAL A 71 -13.55 0.59 14.10
C VAL A 71 -12.17 1.22 14.19
N ILE A 72 -11.14 0.51 13.71
CA ILE A 72 -9.74 0.96 13.87
C ILE A 72 -9.00 1.09 12.54
N GLU A 73 -9.60 0.65 11.43
CA GLU A 73 -8.91 0.64 10.13
C GLU A 73 -9.72 1.33 9.07
N ASP A 74 -9.02 1.89 8.09
CA ASP A 74 -9.61 2.46 6.89
C ASP A 74 -9.19 1.63 5.69
N VAL A 75 -10.12 1.39 4.76
CA VAL A 75 -9.79 0.88 3.44
C VAL A 75 -9.34 2.08 2.62
N VAL A 76 -8.05 2.12 2.31
CA VAL A 76 -7.49 3.31 1.64
C VAL A 76 -7.45 3.18 0.13
N SER A 77 -7.53 1.96 -0.38
CA SER A 77 -7.51 1.76 -1.83
C SER A 77 -8.10 0.41 -2.19
N VAL A 78 -8.89 0.38 -3.25
CA VAL A 78 -9.34 -0.84 -3.92
C VAL A 78 -9.14 -0.60 -5.40
N HIS A 79 -8.25 -1.34 -6.03
CA HIS A 79 -7.93 -1.06 -7.43
C HIS A 79 -7.46 -2.33 -8.14
N ASP A 80 -7.52 -2.28 -9.46
CA ASP A 80 -6.96 -3.32 -10.32
C ASP A 80 -5.44 -3.27 -10.19
N GLU A 81 -4.82 -4.40 -9.91
CA GLU A 81 -3.36 -4.48 -9.81
C GLU A 81 -2.67 -3.95 -11.06
N ALA A 82 -3.28 -4.18 -12.22
CA ALA A 82 -2.70 -3.72 -13.47
C ALA A 82 -2.53 -2.20 -13.51
N ASP A 83 -3.38 -1.46 -12.79
CA ASP A 83 -3.28 -0.01 -12.75
C ASP A 83 -1.99 0.47 -12.08
N GLU A 84 -1.41 -0.35 -11.22
CA GLU A 84 -0.15 0.01 -10.57
C GLU A 84 1.00 0.04 -11.57
N TYR A 85 0.89 -0.76 -12.62
CA TYR A 85 1.94 -0.88 -13.63
C TYR A 85 1.61 -0.11 -14.90
N ALA A 86 0.35 0.26 -15.08
CA ALA A 86 -0.11 0.96 -16.28
C ALA A 86 0.11 2.46 -16.20
N ALA A 87 0.24 2.99 -15.00
CA ALA A 87 0.51 4.42 -14.83
C ALA A 87 1.75 4.78 -15.61
N PRO A 88 1.86 6.01 -16.08
CA PRO A 88 3.06 6.43 -16.81
C PRO A 88 4.25 6.39 -15.89
N ALA A 89 4.73 5.20 -15.67
CA ALA A 89 5.81 4.94 -14.75
C ALA A 89 7.14 5.49 -15.27
N GLU A 90 7.21 5.74 -16.56
CA GLU A 90 8.48 6.18 -17.14
C GLU A 90 9.02 7.41 -16.45
N PRO A 91 8.25 8.48 -16.27
CA PRO A 91 8.81 9.65 -15.58
C PRO A 91 9.22 9.34 -14.16
N GLU A 92 8.42 8.56 -13.46
CA GLU A 92 8.74 8.18 -12.09
C GLU A 92 9.94 7.26 -12.05
N ALA A 93 10.00 6.31 -12.97
CA ALA A 93 11.13 5.42 -13.05
C ALA A 93 12.41 6.20 -13.36
N ALA A 94 12.31 7.19 -14.23
CA ALA A 94 13.46 8.04 -14.53
C ALA A 94 13.89 8.82 -13.30
N VAL A 95 12.94 9.37 -12.57
CA VAL A 95 13.25 10.11 -11.34
C VAL A 95 13.91 9.20 -10.32
N VAL A 96 13.39 8.02 -10.14
CA VAL A 96 13.98 7.07 -9.20
C VAL A 96 15.40 6.68 -9.65
N ALA A 97 15.58 6.45 -10.94
CA ALA A 97 16.90 6.11 -11.45
C ALA A 97 17.89 7.25 -11.20
N ASP A 98 17.44 8.48 -11.40
CA ASP A 98 18.29 9.64 -11.14
C ASP A 98 18.65 9.74 -9.67
N ALA A 99 17.67 9.51 -8.80
CA ALA A 99 17.94 9.55 -7.38
C ALA A 99 18.95 8.47 -6.98
N LEU A 100 18.83 7.30 -7.56
CA LEU A 100 19.76 6.21 -7.29
C LEU A 100 21.15 6.54 -7.80
N LYS A 101 21.24 7.19 -8.97
CA LYS A 101 22.53 7.62 -9.46
C LYS A 101 23.18 8.61 -8.52
N ASP A 102 22.40 9.56 -8.03
CA ASP A 102 22.91 10.54 -7.09
C ASP A 102 23.40 9.87 -5.83
N GLN A 103 22.68 8.90 -5.36
CA GLN A 103 23.09 8.18 -4.16
C GLN A 103 24.31 7.32 -4.39
N ALA A 104 24.49 6.84 -5.58
CA ALA A 104 25.63 5.98 -5.91
C ALA A 104 26.92 6.79 -5.99
N MET A 105 26.82 8.07 -6.15
CA MET A 105 27.99 8.94 -6.14
C MET A 105 28.40 9.29 -4.74
#